data_041022cfb51574346e11c13142081e0b
#
_entry.id   041022cfb51574346e11c13142081e0b
#
_cell.length_a   1.000
_cell.length_b   1.000
_cell.length_c   1.000
_cell.angle_alpha   90.00
_cell.angle_beta   90.00
_cell.angle_gamma   90.00
#
_symmetry.space_group_name_H-M   'P 1'
#
loop_
_entity.id
_entity.type
_entity.pdbx_description
1 polymer ?
#
loop_
_entity_poly.entity_id
_entity_poly.type
_entity_poly.pdbx_seq_one_letter_code
_entity_poly.pdbx_strand_id
1 'polypeptide(L)'
;MKVLRTYYIFLLSSIVISQENEAIKYEDLYERKGLIYASDQDSTFNGTVNENWPTGIKKLSYTYKNGKPDSKWSDWFNNGQPKEEVEYSNGIKNGLHKKWYKNGQQKFERTYKNGIHDGKWTEWYENGQSMVEGNFLDGKPDGTWIYWYPNGQKREEGNPVSSDTSSLAFLNDGIWNYWHPNGQLKETGNYISGEKDGQWFEWHDN
;
A
#
# COMPACT_ATOMS: atom_id res chain seq x y z
N MET A 1 39.09 61.61 -47.59
CA MET A 1 39.13 60.12 -47.60
C MET A 1 38.58 59.57 -46.28
N LYS A 2 37.33 59.16 -46.32
CA LYS A 2 36.69 58.58 -45.10
C LYS A 2 36.85 57.08 -45.19
N VAL A 3 37.54 56.51 -44.18
CA VAL A 3 37.66 55.04 -44.02
C VAL A 3 36.42 54.51 -43.26
N LEU A 4 35.57 53.76 -44.00
CA LEU A 4 34.48 52.98 -43.33
C LEU A 4 35.10 51.78 -42.61
N ARG A 5 34.96 51.73 -41.30
CA ARG A 5 35.24 50.54 -40.55
C ARG A 5 33.94 49.68 -40.49
N THR A 6 34.00 48.56 -41.21
CA THR A 6 32.92 47.51 -41.14
C THR A 6 33.13 46.69 -39.88
N TYR A 7 32.16 46.79 -38.99
CA TYR A 7 32.07 45.89 -37.79
C TYR A 7 31.40 44.59 -38.21
N TYR A 8 32.14 43.50 -38.16
CA TYR A 8 31.57 42.15 -38.22
C TYR A 8 31.02 41.83 -36.83
N ILE A 9 29.67 41.73 -36.69
CA ILE A 9 29.03 41.20 -35.55
C ILE A 9 29.03 39.67 -35.71
N PHE A 10 29.88 38.97 -34.93
CA PHE A 10 29.78 37.53 -34.77
C PHE A 10 28.59 37.25 -33.83
N LEU A 11 27.48 36.82 -34.43
CA LEU A 11 26.43 36.18 -33.70
C LEU A 11 26.93 34.79 -33.25
N LEU A 12 27.43 34.70 -32.04
CA LEU A 12 27.57 33.42 -31.32
C LEU A 12 26.18 32.89 -31.03
N SER A 13 25.67 32.05 -31.93
CA SER A 13 24.54 31.18 -31.58
C SER A 13 25.02 30.23 -30.50
N SER A 14 24.64 30.49 -29.24
CA SER A 14 24.77 29.54 -28.18
C SER A 14 23.90 28.33 -28.55
N ILE A 15 24.51 27.28 -29.04
CA ILE A 15 23.90 25.96 -29.10
C ILE A 15 23.73 25.55 -27.63
N VAL A 16 22.53 25.73 -27.11
CA VAL A 16 22.14 25.10 -25.87
C VAL A 16 21.99 23.61 -26.20
N ILE A 17 23.08 22.87 -26.00
CA ILE A 17 22.98 21.41 -25.91
C ILE A 17 22.18 21.16 -24.63
N SER A 18 20.88 20.89 -24.77
CA SER A 18 20.15 20.29 -23.70
C SER A 18 20.80 18.94 -23.41
N GLN A 19 21.62 18.84 -22.35
CA GLN A 19 21.92 17.54 -21.77
C GLN A 19 20.57 16.96 -21.43
N GLU A 20 20.14 15.96 -22.19
CA GLU A 20 19.12 15.03 -21.71
C GLU A 20 19.72 14.44 -20.44
N ASN A 21 19.26 14.92 -19.27
CA ASN A 21 19.55 14.28 -18.01
C ASN A 21 19.04 12.85 -18.14
N GLU A 22 19.94 11.89 -18.28
CA GLU A 22 19.58 10.49 -18.21
C GLU A 22 18.71 10.30 -16.96
N ALA A 23 17.54 9.67 -17.14
CA ALA A 23 16.64 9.43 -16.03
C ALA A 23 17.35 8.55 -15.00
N ILE A 24 17.47 9.03 -13.76
CA ILE A 24 18.08 8.27 -12.67
C ILE A 24 17.36 6.95 -12.52
N LYS A 25 18.12 5.85 -12.58
CA LYS A 25 17.58 4.50 -12.38
C LYS A 25 17.52 4.15 -10.92
N TYR A 26 16.66 3.18 -10.57
CA TYR A 26 16.55 2.73 -9.19
C TYR A 26 17.86 2.13 -8.65
N GLU A 27 18.65 1.46 -9.50
CA GLU A 27 19.98 0.92 -9.19
C GLU A 27 21.05 1.98 -8.85
N ASP A 28 20.83 3.25 -9.27
CA ASP A 28 21.72 4.39 -8.99
C ASP A 28 21.43 5.04 -7.64
N LEU A 29 20.40 4.57 -6.92
CA LEU A 29 20.04 5.05 -5.60
C LEU A 29 20.72 4.22 -4.51
N TYR A 30 21.15 4.89 -3.46
CA TYR A 30 21.68 4.23 -2.26
C TYR A 30 21.15 4.87 -0.99
N GLU A 31 21.08 4.06 0.09
CA GLU A 31 20.65 4.52 1.40
C GLU A 31 21.85 4.88 2.28
N ARG A 32 21.75 6.04 2.94
CA ARG A 32 22.69 6.47 3.98
C ARG A 32 21.92 7.10 5.14
N LYS A 33 22.02 6.52 6.34
CA LYS A 33 21.36 7.01 7.56
C LYS A 33 19.83 7.15 7.41
N GLY A 34 19.19 6.20 6.73
CA GLY A 34 17.74 6.21 6.52
C GLY A 34 17.24 7.20 5.46
N LEU A 35 18.14 7.80 4.68
CA LEU A 35 17.82 8.70 3.58
C LEU A 35 18.39 8.18 2.27
N ILE A 36 17.67 8.41 1.18
CA ILE A 36 18.07 8.00 -0.17
C ILE A 36 18.82 9.14 -0.88
N TYR A 37 19.89 8.75 -1.54
CA TYR A 37 20.77 9.59 -2.36
C TYR A 37 20.89 9.00 -3.76
N ALA A 38 21.16 9.83 -4.76
CA ALA A 38 21.63 9.38 -6.06
C ALA A 38 23.15 9.26 -6.04
N SER A 39 23.69 8.29 -6.77
CA SER A 39 25.14 7.97 -6.77
C SER A 39 26.04 9.11 -7.24
N ASP A 40 25.48 10.05 -8.00
CA ASP A 40 26.18 11.23 -8.54
C ASP A 40 25.97 12.51 -7.71
N GLN A 41 25.26 12.44 -6.57
CA GLN A 41 24.86 13.61 -5.79
C GLN A 41 25.23 13.48 -4.31
N ASP A 42 25.72 14.56 -3.73
CA ASP A 42 25.97 14.69 -2.29
C ASP A 42 24.70 15.07 -1.49
N SER A 43 23.66 15.51 -2.18
CA SER A 43 22.37 15.85 -1.56
C SER A 43 21.38 14.69 -1.60
N THR A 44 20.43 14.70 -0.68
CA THR A 44 19.34 13.72 -0.66
C THR A 44 18.52 13.76 -1.95
N PHE A 45 18.12 12.60 -2.43
CA PHE A 45 17.37 12.48 -3.68
C PHE A 45 15.97 13.10 -3.58
N ASN A 46 15.62 13.88 -4.62
CA ASN A 46 14.30 14.46 -4.82
C ASN A 46 13.88 14.16 -6.26
N GLY A 47 12.80 13.42 -6.44
CA GLY A 47 12.31 13.05 -7.78
C GLY A 47 11.58 11.73 -7.81
N THR A 48 11.24 11.30 -9.01
CA THR A 48 10.60 10.01 -9.28
C THR A 48 11.53 9.13 -10.09
N VAL A 49 11.78 7.91 -9.59
CA VAL A 49 12.44 6.87 -10.37
C VAL A 49 11.40 5.95 -10.97
N ASN A 50 11.62 5.60 -12.25
CA ASN A 50 10.81 4.65 -12.97
C ASN A 50 11.71 3.56 -13.52
N GLU A 51 11.27 2.32 -13.45
CA GLU A 51 11.95 1.17 -14.03
C GLU A 51 10.95 0.33 -14.82
N ASN A 52 11.42 -0.23 -15.93
CA ASN A 52 10.65 -1.14 -16.75
C ASN A 52 11.24 -2.56 -16.68
N TRP A 53 10.39 -3.54 -16.86
CA TRP A 53 10.83 -4.90 -17.15
C TRP A 53 11.59 -4.94 -18.49
N PRO A 54 12.43 -5.94 -18.77
CA PRO A 54 13.10 -6.09 -20.07
C PRO A 54 12.14 -6.11 -21.26
N THR A 55 10.87 -6.40 -21.02
CA THR A 55 9.79 -6.36 -22.03
C THR A 55 9.29 -4.94 -22.33
N GLY A 56 9.79 -3.90 -21.66
CA GLY A 56 9.29 -2.53 -21.76
C GLY A 56 8.08 -2.21 -20.87
N ILE A 57 7.47 -3.21 -20.25
CA ILE A 57 6.35 -3.03 -19.32
C ILE A 57 6.87 -2.36 -18.03
N LYS A 58 6.10 -1.43 -17.49
CA LYS A 58 6.44 -0.72 -16.25
C LYS A 58 6.63 -1.73 -15.11
N LYS A 59 7.69 -1.56 -14.32
CA LYS A 59 8.05 -2.41 -13.18
C LYS A 59 7.79 -1.67 -11.87
N LEU A 60 8.28 -0.44 -11.75
CA LEU A 60 8.09 0.39 -10.57
C LEU A 60 8.03 1.89 -10.91
N SER A 61 7.46 2.65 -9.99
CA SER A 61 7.44 4.11 -9.99
C SER A 61 7.45 4.59 -8.54
N TYR A 62 8.55 5.17 -8.09
CA TYR A 62 8.76 5.58 -6.70
C TYR A 62 9.16 7.05 -6.65
N THR A 63 8.41 7.84 -5.87
CA THR A 63 8.70 9.26 -5.65
C THR A 63 9.34 9.45 -4.28
N TYR A 64 10.38 10.28 -4.27
CA TYR A 64 11.12 10.66 -3.07
C TYR A 64 11.13 12.16 -2.90
N LYS A 65 11.08 12.61 -1.66
CA LYS A 65 11.27 14.00 -1.26
C LYS A 65 12.23 14.07 -0.07
N ASN A 66 13.32 14.84 -0.23
CA ASN A 66 14.39 14.92 0.76
C ASN A 66 14.93 13.54 1.18
N GLY A 67 15.09 12.63 0.21
CA GLY A 67 15.57 11.27 0.43
C GLY A 67 14.58 10.32 1.12
N LYS A 68 13.34 10.74 1.33
CA LYS A 68 12.29 9.90 1.95
C LYS A 68 11.22 9.55 0.94
N PRO A 69 10.62 8.35 1.04
CA PRO A 69 9.41 8.02 0.30
C PRO A 69 8.34 9.12 0.45
N ASP A 70 7.77 9.55 -0.67
CA ASP A 70 6.73 10.57 -0.69
C ASP A 70 5.75 10.31 -1.83
N SER A 71 4.48 10.73 -1.66
CA SER A 71 3.44 10.50 -2.64
C SER A 71 3.19 9.01 -2.92
N LYS A 72 2.69 8.67 -4.10
CA LYS A 72 2.32 7.31 -4.47
C LYS A 72 3.52 6.53 -4.99
N TRP A 73 3.76 5.35 -4.40
CA TRP A 73 4.66 4.33 -4.88
C TRP A 73 3.87 3.21 -5.54
N SER A 74 4.33 2.73 -6.67
CA SER A 74 3.62 1.71 -7.43
C SER A 74 4.57 0.68 -8.01
N ASP A 75 4.19 -0.59 -7.90
CA ASP A 75 4.83 -1.74 -8.53
C ASP A 75 3.86 -2.44 -9.48
N TRP A 76 4.40 -3.07 -10.51
CA TRP A 76 3.66 -3.87 -11.48
C TRP A 76 4.30 -5.25 -11.65
N PHE A 77 3.48 -6.23 -11.90
CA PHE A 77 3.93 -7.53 -12.37
C PHE A 77 4.47 -7.44 -13.81
N ASN A 78 5.25 -8.43 -14.22
CA ASN A 78 5.78 -8.52 -15.58
C ASN A 78 4.72 -8.74 -16.69
N ASN A 79 3.47 -9.04 -16.30
CA ASN A 79 2.32 -9.10 -17.21
C ASN A 79 1.57 -7.75 -17.32
N GLY A 80 2.08 -6.69 -16.68
CA GLY A 80 1.51 -5.34 -16.72
C GLY A 80 0.41 -5.07 -15.69
N GLN A 81 -0.04 -6.09 -14.97
CA GLN A 81 -1.02 -5.91 -13.89
C GLN A 81 -0.37 -5.17 -12.70
N PRO A 82 -1.11 -4.32 -11.99
CA PRO A 82 -0.63 -3.73 -10.75
C PRO A 82 -0.28 -4.83 -9.74
N LYS A 83 0.76 -4.60 -8.95
CA LYS A 83 1.23 -5.52 -7.90
C LYS A 83 1.03 -4.93 -6.52
N GLU A 84 1.47 -3.68 -6.34
CA GLU A 84 1.38 -2.98 -5.06
C GLU A 84 1.33 -1.46 -5.30
N GLU A 85 0.52 -0.74 -4.53
CA GLU A 85 0.47 0.71 -4.47
C GLU A 85 0.43 1.15 -3.02
N VAL A 86 1.27 2.11 -2.66
CA VAL A 86 1.35 2.65 -1.29
C VAL A 86 1.45 4.16 -1.36
N GLU A 87 0.66 4.85 -0.55
CA GLU A 87 0.76 6.29 -0.37
C GLU A 87 1.65 6.61 0.84
N TYR A 88 2.64 7.47 0.60
CA TYR A 88 3.58 7.93 1.60
C TYR A 88 3.53 9.45 1.78
N SER A 89 3.81 9.89 2.99
CA SER A 89 4.10 11.28 3.31
C SER A 89 5.33 11.32 4.20
N ASN A 90 6.40 11.98 3.72
CA ASN A 90 7.66 12.15 4.47
C ASN A 90 8.25 10.84 5.04
N GLY A 91 8.20 9.75 4.27
CA GLY A 91 8.74 8.43 4.61
C GLY A 91 7.78 7.52 5.39
N ILE A 92 6.58 7.99 5.72
CA ILE A 92 5.61 7.28 6.53
C ILE A 92 4.39 6.97 5.68
N LYS A 93 3.82 5.75 5.79
CA LYS A 93 2.56 5.39 5.11
C LYS A 93 1.46 6.33 5.58
N ASN A 94 0.81 7.00 4.63
CA ASN A 94 -0.27 7.95 4.92
C ASN A 94 -1.23 8.00 3.73
N GLY A 95 -2.36 7.33 3.84
CA GLY A 95 -3.32 7.10 2.78
C GLY A 95 -3.51 5.61 2.48
N LEU A 96 -3.77 5.28 1.23
CA LEU A 96 -4.10 3.93 0.79
C LEU A 96 -2.87 3.05 0.58
N HIS A 97 -3.00 1.78 0.97
CA HIS A 97 -2.08 0.71 0.63
C HIS A 97 -2.89 -0.42 -0.01
N LYS A 98 -2.63 -0.69 -1.28
CA LYS A 98 -3.32 -1.72 -2.08
C LYS A 98 -2.33 -2.75 -2.58
N LYS A 99 -2.76 -3.99 -2.66
CA LYS A 99 -2.00 -5.08 -3.26
C LYS A 99 -2.91 -5.93 -4.13
N TRP A 100 -2.33 -6.53 -5.15
CA TRP A 100 -3.05 -7.38 -6.10
C TRP A 100 -2.37 -8.75 -6.24
N TYR A 101 -3.15 -9.72 -6.58
CA TYR A 101 -2.68 -11.00 -7.09
C TYR A 101 -2.20 -10.86 -8.54
N LYS A 102 -1.41 -11.81 -9.00
CA LYS A 102 -0.88 -11.79 -10.38
C LYS A 102 -1.96 -11.94 -11.46
N ASN A 103 -3.13 -12.49 -11.09
CA ASN A 103 -4.31 -12.58 -11.96
C ASN A 103 -5.08 -11.25 -12.08
N GLY A 104 -4.64 -10.18 -11.40
CA GLY A 104 -5.24 -8.84 -11.41
C GLY A 104 -6.34 -8.62 -10.37
N GLN A 105 -6.75 -9.66 -9.63
CA GLN A 105 -7.69 -9.50 -8.52
C GLN A 105 -7.02 -8.76 -7.36
N GLN A 106 -7.76 -7.88 -6.71
CA GLN A 106 -7.27 -7.17 -5.53
C GLN A 106 -7.05 -8.17 -4.40
N LYS A 107 -5.93 -8.04 -3.68
CA LYS A 107 -5.57 -8.89 -2.55
C LYS A 107 -5.93 -8.22 -1.23
N PHE A 108 -5.60 -6.94 -1.10
CA PHE A 108 -6.03 -6.13 0.03
C PHE A 108 -6.09 -4.64 -0.29
N GLU A 109 -6.89 -3.94 0.48
CA GLU A 109 -6.92 -2.48 0.60
C GLU A 109 -6.93 -2.11 2.08
N ARG A 110 -6.00 -1.26 2.49
CA ARG A 110 -5.81 -0.83 3.88
C ARG A 110 -5.55 0.66 3.90
N THR A 111 -6.08 1.34 4.91
CA THR A 111 -5.86 2.78 5.09
C THR A 111 -4.91 3.04 6.25
N TYR A 112 -4.01 4.00 6.05
CA TYR A 112 -3.04 4.42 7.05
C TYR A 112 -3.12 5.92 7.29
N LYS A 113 -2.89 6.32 8.53
CA LYS A 113 -2.70 7.70 8.95
C LYS A 113 -1.47 7.77 9.83
N ASN A 114 -0.45 8.53 9.38
CA ASN A 114 0.83 8.64 10.10
C ASN A 114 1.48 7.30 10.47
N GLY A 115 1.42 6.31 9.57
CA GLY A 115 2.01 4.99 9.74
C GLY A 115 1.18 3.98 10.53
N ILE A 116 0.05 4.40 11.09
CA ILE A 116 -0.86 3.59 11.89
C ILE A 116 -2.08 3.22 11.03
N HIS A 117 -2.62 2.03 11.22
CA HIS A 117 -3.89 1.64 10.57
C HIS A 117 -5.02 2.56 11.06
N ASP A 118 -5.71 3.22 10.13
CA ASP A 118 -6.81 4.13 10.43
C ASP A 118 -7.77 4.16 9.24
N GLY A 119 -8.98 3.66 9.41
CA GLY A 119 -9.98 3.50 8.37
C GLY A 119 -10.12 2.07 7.89
N LYS A 120 -10.62 1.92 6.66
CA LYS A 120 -11.03 0.63 6.11
C LYS A 120 -9.88 -0.36 5.97
N TRP A 121 -10.18 -1.63 6.29
CA TRP A 121 -9.37 -2.81 6.05
C TRP A 121 -10.20 -3.83 5.30
N THR A 122 -9.78 -4.20 4.10
CA THR A 122 -10.44 -5.24 3.30
C THR A 122 -9.40 -6.14 2.67
N GLU A 123 -9.63 -7.44 2.71
CA GLU A 123 -8.82 -8.43 1.99
C GLU A 123 -9.73 -9.34 1.17
N TRP A 124 -9.19 -9.87 0.09
CA TRP A 124 -9.89 -10.77 -0.83
C TRP A 124 -9.07 -12.03 -1.09
N TYR A 125 -9.75 -13.10 -1.34
CA TYR A 125 -9.16 -14.31 -1.89
C TYR A 125 -8.72 -14.11 -3.34
N GLU A 126 -7.86 -14.99 -3.83
CA GLU A 126 -7.38 -14.93 -5.23
C GLU A 126 -8.50 -15.16 -6.27
N ASN A 127 -9.63 -15.74 -5.86
CA ASN A 127 -10.84 -15.89 -6.69
C ASN A 127 -11.71 -14.61 -6.70
N GLY A 128 -11.30 -13.54 -6.00
CA GLY A 128 -11.99 -12.25 -5.94
C GLY A 128 -13.09 -12.15 -4.89
N GLN A 129 -13.41 -13.23 -4.17
CA GLN A 129 -14.37 -13.20 -3.06
C GLN A 129 -13.75 -12.47 -1.86
N SER A 130 -14.58 -11.75 -1.09
CA SER A 130 -14.16 -11.13 0.16
C SER A 130 -13.62 -12.19 1.12
N MET A 131 -12.54 -11.87 1.82
CA MET A 131 -11.93 -12.71 2.86
C MET A 131 -12.15 -12.11 4.24
N VAL A 132 -11.93 -10.80 4.38
CA VAL A 132 -12.16 -10.06 5.63
C VAL A 132 -12.48 -8.60 5.33
N GLU A 133 -13.40 -8.03 6.08
CA GLU A 133 -13.67 -6.60 6.13
C GLU A 133 -13.77 -6.13 7.58
N GLY A 134 -13.21 -4.97 7.84
CA GLY A 134 -13.28 -4.30 9.13
C GLY A 134 -12.80 -2.87 9.04
N ASN A 135 -12.71 -2.24 10.17
CA ASN A 135 -12.24 -0.87 10.28
C ASN A 135 -11.23 -0.75 11.42
N PHE A 136 -10.32 0.19 11.28
CA PHE A 136 -9.40 0.60 12.34
C PHE A 136 -9.64 2.06 12.70
N LEU A 137 -9.51 2.38 13.96
CA LEU A 137 -9.43 3.75 14.49
C LEU A 137 -8.19 3.86 15.37
N ASP A 138 -7.27 4.74 14.98
CA ASP A 138 -6.00 4.96 15.69
C ASP A 138 -5.24 3.66 16.04
N GLY A 139 -5.17 2.72 15.08
CA GLY A 139 -4.45 1.44 15.19
C GLY A 139 -5.19 0.33 15.92
N LYS A 140 -6.40 0.56 16.37
CA LYS A 140 -7.24 -0.44 17.04
C LYS A 140 -8.41 -0.85 16.15
N PRO A 141 -8.85 -2.12 16.19
CA PRO A 141 -10.08 -2.53 15.53
C PRO A 141 -11.24 -1.67 16.03
N ASP A 142 -12.10 -1.26 15.11
CA ASP A 142 -13.27 -0.44 15.39
C ASP A 142 -14.50 -1.04 14.73
N GLY A 143 -15.54 -1.33 15.54
CA GLY A 143 -16.78 -1.90 15.09
C GLY A 143 -16.68 -3.36 14.66
N THR A 144 -17.65 -3.78 13.86
CA THR A 144 -17.80 -5.17 13.45
C THR A 144 -16.83 -5.57 12.37
N TRP A 145 -16.17 -6.70 12.56
CA TRP A 145 -15.34 -7.36 11.57
C TRP A 145 -16.09 -8.58 11.05
N ILE A 146 -16.02 -8.79 9.73
CA ILE A 146 -16.67 -9.88 9.03
C ILE A 146 -15.63 -10.65 8.25
N TYR A 147 -15.68 -11.98 8.37
CA TYR A 147 -14.80 -12.90 7.65
C TYR A 147 -15.66 -13.85 6.82
N TRP A 148 -15.15 -14.23 5.66
CA TRP A 148 -15.83 -15.11 4.71
C TRP A 148 -15.01 -16.35 4.39
N TYR A 149 -15.66 -17.38 3.96
CA TYR A 149 -15.07 -18.53 3.31
C TYR A 149 -14.73 -18.19 1.84
N PRO A 150 -13.81 -18.98 1.19
CA PRO A 150 -13.51 -18.80 -0.24
C PRO A 150 -14.71 -19.02 -1.19
N ASN A 151 -15.80 -19.61 -0.74
CA ASN A 151 -17.06 -19.77 -1.49
C ASN A 151 -18.00 -18.54 -1.36
N GLY A 152 -17.58 -17.49 -0.63
CA GLY A 152 -18.33 -16.26 -0.44
C GLY A 152 -19.36 -16.28 0.70
N GLN A 153 -19.53 -17.41 1.37
CA GLN A 153 -20.40 -17.48 2.57
C GLN A 153 -19.68 -16.86 3.76
N LYS A 154 -20.44 -16.21 4.65
CA LYS A 154 -19.88 -15.73 5.91
C LYS A 154 -19.30 -16.89 6.71
N ARG A 155 -18.17 -16.66 7.37
CA ARG A 155 -17.49 -17.59 8.28
C ARG A 155 -17.68 -17.17 9.72
N GLU A 156 -17.44 -15.91 10.02
CA GLU A 156 -17.59 -15.33 11.36
C GLU A 156 -17.79 -13.83 11.30
N GLU A 157 -18.44 -13.27 12.31
CA GLU A 157 -18.54 -11.83 12.52
C GLU A 157 -18.61 -11.51 14.01
N GLY A 158 -18.05 -10.35 14.39
CA GLY A 158 -18.08 -9.84 15.75
C GLY A 158 -17.23 -8.60 15.90
N ASN A 159 -17.08 -8.13 17.14
CA ASN A 159 -16.31 -6.93 17.45
C ASN A 159 -15.00 -7.32 18.13
N PRO A 160 -13.86 -7.38 17.39
CA PRO A 160 -12.58 -7.63 18.02
C PRO A 160 -12.10 -6.41 18.80
N VAL A 161 -11.33 -6.65 19.85
CA VAL A 161 -10.62 -5.62 20.60
C VAL A 161 -9.11 -5.89 20.57
N SER A 162 -8.30 -4.86 20.72
CA SER A 162 -6.85 -5.05 20.83
C SER A 162 -6.48 -5.72 22.13
N SER A 163 -5.62 -6.74 22.07
CA SER A 163 -5.04 -7.37 23.26
C SER A 163 -4.01 -6.47 23.95
N ASP A 164 -3.28 -5.67 23.14
CA ASP A 164 -2.35 -4.64 23.59
C ASP A 164 -2.20 -3.55 22.50
N THR A 165 -1.43 -2.50 22.77
CA THR A 165 -1.20 -1.38 21.84
C THR A 165 -0.06 -1.63 20.85
N SER A 166 0.65 -2.75 20.95
CA SER A 166 1.90 -2.99 20.22
C SER A 166 1.80 -4.05 19.12
N SER A 167 0.70 -4.85 19.11
CA SER A 167 0.52 -5.93 18.15
C SER A 167 -0.84 -5.89 17.45
N LEU A 168 -0.91 -6.51 16.26
CA LEU A 168 -2.18 -6.81 15.58
C LEU A 168 -2.83 -8.09 16.15
N ALA A 169 -2.60 -8.41 17.44
CA ALA A 169 -3.27 -9.47 18.12
C ALA A 169 -4.63 -8.97 18.64
N PHE A 170 -5.68 -9.60 18.19
CA PHE A 170 -7.05 -9.26 18.54
C PHE A 170 -7.64 -10.31 19.46
N LEU A 171 -8.48 -9.86 20.37
CA LEU A 171 -9.33 -10.72 21.20
C LEU A 171 -10.77 -10.53 20.76
N ASN A 172 -11.54 -11.60 20.79
CA ASN A 172 -12.99 -11.51 20.61
C ASN A 172 -13.61 -10.85 21.84
N ASP A 173 -14.55 -9.93 21.63
CA ASP A 173 -15.31 -9.29 22.70
C ASP A 173 -16.75 -9.09 22.24
N GLY A 174 -17.72 -9.15 23.17
CA GLY A 174 -19.12 -9.09 22.83
C GLY A 174 -19.63 -10.30 22.05
N ILE A 175 -20.72 -10.13 21.32
CA ILE A 175 -21.38 -11.22 20.57
C ILE A 175 -20.59 -11.56 19.31
N TRP A 176 -20.33 -12.85 19.14
CA TRP A 176 -19.75 -13.42 17.93
C TRP A 176 -20.66 -14.46 17.33
N ASN A 177 -20.76 -14.45 16.00
CA ASN A 177 -21.53 -15.40 15.21
C ASN A 177 -20.57 -16.15 14.28
N TYR A 178 -20.76 -17.44 14.13
CA TYR A 178 -20.00 -18.33 13.27
C TYR A 178 -20.95 -19.10 12.36
N TRP A 179 -20.56 -19.35 11.13
CA TRP A 179 -21.35 -20.07 10.14
C TRP A 179 -20.60 -21.28 9.60
N HIS A 180 -21.33 -22.29 9.19
CA HIS A 180 -20.83 -23.38 8.37
C HIS A 180 -20.56 -22.90 6.94
N PRO A 181 -19.72 -23.62 6.16
CA PRO A 181 -19.47 -23.28 4.75
C PRO A 181 -20.71 -23.34 3.84
N ASN A 182 -21.81 -23.99 4.28
CA ASN A 182 -23.10 -23.99 3.59
C ASN A 182 -23.96 -22.74 3.90
N GLY A 183 -23.47 -21.83 4.75
CA GLY A 183 -24.12 -20.58 5.14
C GLY A 183 -25.09 -20.69 6.30
N GLN A 184 -25.29 -21.87 6.89
CA GLN A 184 -26.10 -22.03 8.09
C GLN A 184 -25.34 -21.55 9.32
N LEU A 185 -26.06 -20.95 10.30
CA LEU A 185 -25.45 -20.54 11.55
C LEU A 185 -24.92 -21.79 12.27
N LYS A 186 -23.68 -21.72 12.71
CA LYS A 186 -22.97 -22.79 13.41
C LYS A 186 -22.95 -22.57 14.91
N GLU A 187 -22.57 -21.38 15.33
CA GLU A 187 -22.36 -21.07 16.73
C GLU A 187 -22.59 -19.57 16.97
N THR A 188 -23.14 -19.21 18.13
CA THR A 188 -23.22 -17.83 18.60
C THR A 188 -23.12 -17.77 20.11
N GLY A 189 -22.48 -16.71 20.60
CA GLY A 189 -22.34 -16.47 22.03
C GLY A 189 -21.53 -15.22 22.31
N ASN A 190 -21.34 -14.96 23.60
CA ASN A 190 -20.62 -13.80 24.07
C ASN A 190 -19.16 -14.15 24.41
N TYR A 191 -18.26 -13.20 24.14
CA TYR A 191 -16.90 -13.21 24.65
C TYR A 191 -16.67 -12.04 25.59
N ILE A 192 -15.84 -12.24 26.60
CA ILE A 192 -15.24 -11.17 27.40
C ILE A 192 -13.73 -11.35 27.34
N SER A 193 -13.04 -10.37 26.77
CA SER A 193 -11.58 -10.35 26.66
C SER A 193 -10.97 -11.64 26.07
N GLY A 194 -11.61 -12.21 25.06
CA GLY A 194 -11.16 -13.40 24.33
C GLY A 194 -11.61 -14.74 24.89
N GLU A 195 -12.27 -14.76 26.05
CA GLU A 195 -12.80 -15.97 26.65
C GLU A 195 -14.32 -16.07 26.46
N LYS A 196 -14.85 -17.29 26.20
CA LYS A 196 -16.27 -17.52 26.08
C LYS A 196 -16.97 -17.23 27.44
N ASP A 197 -18.00 -16.41 27.38
CA ASP A 197 -18.79 -16.02 28.56
C ASP A 197 -20.26 -16.31 28.37
N GLY A 198 -20.90 -16.80 29.44
CA GLY A 198 -22.33 -17.06 29.47
C GLY A 198 -22.78 -18.21 28.57
N GLN A 199 -23.98 -18.07 28.03
CA GLN A 199 -24.63 -19.12 27.24
C GLN A 199 -24.18 -19.05 25.79
N TRP A 200 -23.84 -20.23 25.23
CA TRP A 200 -23.48 -20.44 23.83
C TRP A 200 -24.52 -21.36 23.19
N PHE A 201 -24.87 -21.07 21.94
CA PHE A 201 -25.76 -21.87 21.12
C PHE A 201 -24.98 -22.44 19.95
N GLU A 202 -25.18 -23.71 19.64
CA GLU A 202 -24.49 -24.42 18.57
C GLU A 202 -25.52 -25.20 17.72
N TRP A 203 -25.30 -25.21 16.40
CA TRP A 203 -26.11 -25.93 15.42
C TRP A 203 -25.22 -26.79 14.53
N HIS A 204 -25.67 -27.97 14.22
CA HIS A 204 -25.00 -28.87 13.32
C HIS A 204 -25.41 -28.57 11.88
N ASP A 205 -24.48 -28.86 10.94
CA ASP A 205 -24.75 -28.83 9.51
C ASP A 205 -25.57 -30.07 9.12
N ASN A 206 -26.85 -29.92 8.93
CA ASN A 206 -27.76 -31.01 8.50
C ASN A 206 -28.11 -30.85 7.00
#